data_628a3cbb233f805faebe4e75e7479ac6
#
_entry.id   628a3cbb233f805faebe4e75e7479ac6
#
_cell.length_a   1.000
_cell.length_b   1.000
_cell.length_c   1.000
_cell.angle_alpha   90.00
_cell.angle_beta   90.00
_cell.angle_gamma   90.00
#
_symmetry.space_group_name_H-M   'P 1'
#
loop_
_entity.id
_entity.type
_entity.pdbx_description
1 polymer ?
#
loop_
_entity_poly.entity_id
_entity_poly.type
_entity_poly.pdbx_seq_one_letter_code
_entity_poly.pdbx_strand_id
1 'polypeptide(L)'
;MSEDTKNPLDMVRDSFAGDGYVFPVTKCTRERRLFFKRANEIHALLFITKHSYDETKKVYQDRVKKLPFGETTPIKIELATGNSTMFPAKLILKLCGDGINVLTRQAFIMFYGSFETYLFQILERSYPKIGIEVDILDRSIDVLMGGKWDSKFNKMSEIFDLGFKAGGLNRHFSGFELNFEEEKYKNPLLFLDELAKVRHRIVHASSILEKDQLISVEMNMFHGFYGYYFLLTDFVDNLFGKKFDYPRLDVNPAEA
;
A
#
# COMPACT_ATOMS: atom_id res chain seq x y z
N MET A 1 27.15 -13.11 -24.32
CA MET A 1 26.09 -12.10 -24.39
C MET A 1 25.67 -11.86 -22.95
N SER A 2 26.12 -10.74 -22.36
CA SER A 2 25.68 -10.32 -21.03
C SER A 2 24.23 -9.83 -21.16
N GLU A 3 23.29 -10.55 -20.58
CA GLU A 3 21.97 -9.98 -20.32
C GLU A 3 22.16 -8.77 -19.41
N ASP A 4 22.00 -7.58 -19.98
CA ASP A 4 21.86 -6.33 -19.20
C ASP A 4 20.63 -6.49 -18.32
N THR A 5 20.84 -7.01 -17.11
CA THR A 5 19.81 -7.00 -16.07
C THR A 5 19.61 -5.55 -15.65
N LYS A 6 18.59 -4.89 -16.25
CA LYS A 6 18.15 -3.57 -15.81
C LYS A 6 18.00 -3.58 -14.29
N ASN A 7 18.46 -2.52 -13.67
CA ASN A 7 18.27 -2.32 -12.24
C ASN A 7 16.76 -2.41 -11.93
N PRO A 8 16.31 -3.18 -10.91
CA PRO A 8 14.91 -3.27 -10.52
C PRO A 8 14.22 -1.91 -10.33
N LEU A 9 14.99 -0.87 -9.96
CA LEU A 9 14.52 0.51 -9.82
C LEU A 9 14.21 1.19 -11.15
N ASP A 10 15.03 0.97 -12.18
CA ASP A 10 14.78 1.51 -13.49
C ASP A 10 13.51 0.87 -14.08
N MET A 11 13.29 -0.41 -13.77
CA MET A 11 12.09 -1.13 -14.19
C MET A 11 10.83 -0.62 -13.46
N VAL A 12 10.89 -0.30 -12.17
CA VAL A 12 9.80 0.33 -11.41
C VAL A 12 9.56 1.75 -11.92
N ARG A 13 10.61 2.54 -12.14
CA ARG A 13 10.51 3.92 -12.65
C ARG A 13 9.92 3.97 -14.06
N ASP A 14 10.35 3.07 -14.96
CA ASP A 14 9.81 2.98 -16.30
C ASP A 14 8.33 2.56 -16.31
N SER A 15 7.90 1.73 -15.36
CA SER A 15 6.51 1.31 -15.21
C SER A 15 5.58 2.41 -14.67
N PHE A 16 6.11 3.38 -13.93
CA PHE A 16 5.33 4.57 -13.50
C PHE A 16 5.20 5.64 -14.58
N ALA A 17 6.03 5.60 -15.62
CA ALA A 17 6.05 6.60 -16.70
C ALA A 17 5.07 6.32 -17.85
N GLY A 18 4.40 5.16 -17.87
CA GLY A 18 3.46 4.74 -18.92
C GLY A 18 2.07 4.41 -18.39
N ASP A 19 1.08 4.41 -19.28
CA ASP A 19 -0.35 4.14 -18.98
C ASP A 19 -0.66 2.71 -18.51
N GLY A 20 0.33 1.90 -18.22
CA GLY A 20 0.19 0.54 -17.71
C GLY A 20 1.32 0.14 -16.78
N TYR A 21 0.97 -0.39 -15.61
CA TYR A 21 1.95 -0.97 -14.67
C TYR A 21 2.47 -2.29 -15.20
N VAL A 22 3.64 -2.27 -15.84
CA VAL A 22 4.34 -3.50 -16.21
C VAL A 22 5.42 -3.75 -15.17
N PHE A 23 5.10 -4.54 -14.16
CA PHE A 23 6.13 -5.05 -13.28
C PHE A 23 6.89 -6.18 -13.97
N PRO A 24 8.21 -6.20 -13.84
CA PRO A 24 8.99 -7.31 -14.39
C PRO A 24 8.63 -8.61 -13.70
N VAL A 25 8.64 -9.70 -14.43
CA VAL A 25 8.61 -11.03 -13.83
C VAL A 25 9.72 -11.13 -12.80
N THR A 26 9.36 -11.45 -11.58
CA THR A 26 10.30 -11.53 -10.46
C THR A 26 10.27 -12.93 -9.84
N LYS A 27 11.41 -13.39 -9.37
CA LYS A 27 11.50 -14.61 -8.56
C LYS A 27 11.29 -14.25 -7.11
N CYS A 28 10.21 -14.75 -6.53
CA CYS A 28 9.87 -14.43 -5.15
C CYS A 28 9.35 -15.64 -4.38
N THR A 29 9.32 -15.53 -3.05
CA THR A 29 8.70 -16.52 -2.19
C THR A 29 7.18 -16.52 -2.36
N ARG A 30 6.52 -17.59 -1.86
CA ARG A 30 5.06 -17.69 -1.83
C ARG A 30 4.42 -16.52 -1.06
N GLU A 31 5.03 -16.10 0.02
CA GLU A 31 4.55 -15.04 0.90
C GLU A 31 4.53 -13.69 0.17
N ARG A 32 5.59 -13.38 -0.58
CA ARG A 32 5.66 -12.18 -1.41
C ARG A 32 4.67 -12.24 -2.58
N ARG A 33 4.46 -13.40 -3.19
CA ARG A 33 3.41 -13.58 -4.20
C ARG A 33 2.03 -13.25 -3.65
N LEU A 34 1.70 -13.70 -2.42
CA LEU A 34 0.44 -13.37 -1.76
C LEU A 34 0.32 -11.87 -1.45
N PHE A 35 1.43 -11.23 -1.10
CA PHE A 35 1.47 -9.78 -0.97
C PHE A 35 1.10 -9.09 -2.29
N PHE A 36 1.71 -9.46 -3.43
CA PHE A 36 1.36 -8.91 -4.74
C PHE A 36 -0.11 -9.08 -5.08
N LYS A 37 -0.65 -10.27 -4.87
CA LYS A 37 -2.07 -10.52 -5.12
C LYS A 37 -2.96 -9.52 -4.36
N ARG A 38 -2.73 -9.35 -3.06
CA ARG A 38 -3.49 -8.40 -2.23
C ARG A 38 -3.27 -6.95 -2.67
N ALA A 39 -2.03 -6.59 -2.98
CA ALA A 39 -1.68 -5.26 -3.46
C ALA A 39 -2.43 -4.91 -4.76
N ASN A 40 -2.48 -5.85 -5.71
CA ASN A 40 -3.19 -5.68 -6.97
C ASN A 40 -4.71 -5.59 -6.78
N GLU A 41 -5.29 -6.41 -5.90
CA GLU A 41 -6.72 -6.34 -5.57
C GLU A 41 -7.09 -4.96 -4.99
N ILE A 42 -6.27 -4.43 -4.08
CA ILE A 42 -6.48 -3.10 -3.48
C ILE A 42 -6.35 -2.01 -4.56
N HIS A 43 -5.32 -2.10 -5.39
CA HIS A 43 -5.07 -1.14 -6.45
C HIS A 43 -6.20 -1.15 -7.49
N ALA A 44 -6.64 -2.33 -7.95
CA ALA A 44 -7.73 -2.48 -8.90
C ALA A 44 -9.04 -1.91 -8.33
N LEU A 45 -9.36 -2.23 -7.07
CA LEU A 45 -10.54 -1.70 -6.39
C LEU A 45 -10.51 -0.17 -6.33
N LEU A 46 -9.37 0.40 -5.93
CA LEU A 46 -9.18 1.85 -5.84
C LEU A 46 -9.38 2.51 -7.22
N PHE A 47 -8.76 1.94 -8.26
CA PHE A 47 -8.81 2.51 -9.61
C PHE A 47 -10.22 2.46 -10.21
N ILE A 48 -10.89 1.30 -10.14
CA ILE A 48 -12.24 1.10 -10.65
C ILE A 48 -13.23 2.02 -9.91
N THR A 49 -13.12 2.11 -8.59
CA THR A 49 -14.01 2.94 -7.79
C THR A 49 -13.79 4.43 -8.07
N LYS A 50 -12.52 4.86 -8.21
CA LYS A 50 -12.21 6.24 -8.61
C LYS A 50 -12.81 6.57 -9.96
N HIS A 51 -12.61 5.70 -10.95
CA HIS A 51 -13.19 5.89 -12.29
C HIS A 51 -14.72 6.02 -12.21
N SER A 52 -15.38 5.13 -11.44
CA SER A 52 -16.83 5.18 -11.25
C SER A 52 -17.29 6.48 -10.59
N TYR A 53 -16.54 7.00 -9.62
CA TYR A 53 -16.86 8.30 -9.01
C TYR A 53 -16.68 9.47 -9.98
N ASP A 54 -15.60 9.46 -10.77
CA ASP A 54 -15.34 10.51 -11.76
C ASP A 54 -16.45 10.55 -12.84
N GLU A 55 -16.87 9.39 -13.34
CA GLU A 55 -17.98 9.28 -14.31
C GLU A 55 -19.31 9.70 -13.69
N THR A 56 -19.61 9.24 -12.49
CA THR A 56 -20.82 9.65 -11.75
C THR A 56 -20.85 11.16 -11.56
N LYS A 57 -19.73 11.76 -11.14
CA LYS A 57 -19.60 13.21 -10.95
C LYS A 57 -19.91 13.97 -12.25
N LYS A 58 -19.33 13.53 -13.38
CA LYS A 58 -19.61 14.15 -14.70
C LYS A 58 -21.09 14.11 -15.04
N VAL A 59 -21.74 12.94 -14.91
CA VAL A 59 -23.17 12.77 -15.20
C VAL A 59 -24.02 13.71 -14.35
N TYR A 60 -23.73 13.81 -13.06
CA TYR A 60 -24.49 14.70 -12.17
C TYR A 60 -24.21 16.17 -12.41
N GLN A 61 -22.97 16.56 -12.72
CA GLN A 61 -22.63 17.93 -13.11
C GLN A 61 -23.42 18.38 -14.34
N ASP A 62 -23.56 17.54 -15.34
CA ASP A 62 -24.32 17.86 -16.55
C ASP A 62 -25.84 17.87 -16.31
N ARG A 63 -26.34 17.03 -15.41
CA ARG A 63 -27.73 17.08 -14.98
C ARG A 63 -28.04 18.38 -14.23
N VAL A 64 -27.19 18.77 -13.29
CA VAL A 64 -27.36 19.97 -12.46
C VAL A 64 -27.47 21.23 -13.29
N LYS A 65 -26.70 21.36 -14.38
CA LYS A 65 -26.79 22.50 -15.32
C LYS A 65 -28.19 22.65 -15.96
N LYS A 66 -28.96 21.57 -16.01
CA LYS A 66 -30.30 21.52 -16.64
C LYS A 66 -31.44 21.62 -15.63
N LEU A 67 -31.15 21.65 -14.33
CA LEU A 67 -32.14 21.66 -13.29
C LEU A 67 -32.58 23.11 -12.94
N PRO A 68 -33.88 23.34 -12.65
CA PRO A 68 -34.41 24.68 -12.44
C PRO A 68 -33.80 25.40 -11.23
N PHE A 69 -33.36 24.68 -10.21
CA PHE A 69 -32.72 25.25 -9.01
C PHE A 69 -31.25 24.81 -8.86
N GLY A 70 -30.62 24.32 -9.94
CA GLY A 70 -29.22 23.93 -9.96
C GLY A 70 -28.86 22.91 -8.88
N GLU A 71 -27.81 23.17 -8.12
CA GLU A 71 -27.26 22.26 -7.11
C GLU A 71 -28.18 22.00 -5.91
N THR A 72 -29.18 22.85 -5.66
CA THR A 72 -30.14 22.67 -4.55
C THR A 72 -31.30 21.74 -4.90
N THR A 73 -31.46 21.38 -6.19
CA THR A 73 -32.53 20.50 -6.63
C THR A 73 -32.41 19.12 -5.99
N PRO A 74 -33.48 18.57 -5.37
CA PRO A 74 -33.48 17.21 -4.88
C PRO A 74 -33.42 16.20 -6.03
N ILE A 75 -32.52 15.25 -5.94
CA ILE A 75 -32.40 14.13 -6.90
C ILE A 75 -32.80 12.84 -6.21
N LYS A 76 -33.70 12.11 -6.81
CA LYS A 76 -34.09 10.76 -6.38
C LYS A 76 -33.01 9.78 -6.80
N ILE A 77 -32.46 9.05 -5.82
CA ILE A 77 -31.56 7.92 -6.05
C ILE A 77 -32.31 6.64 -5.69
N GLU A 78 -32.42 5.74 -6.65
CA GLU A 78 -32.98 4.41 -6.46
C GLU A 78 -31.86 3.41 -6.22
N LEU A 79 -31.98 2.67 -5.14
CA LEU A 79 -31.07 1.58 -4.80
C LEU A 79 -31.52 0.29 -5.50
N ALA A 80 -30.59 -0.61 -5.76
CA ALA A 80 -30.89 -1.92 -6.34
C ALA A 80 -31.90 -2.75 -5.53
N THR A 81 -32.10 -2.42 -4.26
CA THR A 81 -33.10 -3.01 -3.35
C THR A 81 -34.54 -2.50 -3.58
N GLY A 82 -34.73 -1.57 -4.52
CA GLY A 82 -36.01 -0.91 -4.76
C GLY A 82 -36.29 0.27 -3.82
N ASN A 83 -35.48 0.49 -2.81
CA ASN A 83 -35.59 1.66 -1.95
C ASN A 83 -35.10 2.91 -2.69
N SER A 84 -35.71 4.04 -2.41
CA SER A 84 -35.26 5.33 -2.96
C SER A 84 -35.08 6.36 -1.87
N THR A 85 -34.14 7.26 -2.09
CA THR A 85 -33.89 8.39 -1.21
C THR A 85 -33.67 9.67 -2.02
N MET A 86 -33.92 10.82 -1.41
CA MET A 86 -33.78 12.12 -2.05
C MET A 86 -32.55 12.83 -1.46
N PHE A 87 -31.65 13.26 -2.33
CA PHE A 87 -30.48 14.06 -1.94
C PHE A 87 -30.43 15.35 -2.74
N PRO A 88 -30.02 16.47 -2.14
CA PRO A 88 -29.64 17.64 -2.91
C PRO A 88 -28.50 17.31 -3.89
N ALA A 89 -28.57 17.79 -5.12
CA ALA A 89 -27.54 17.56 -6.12
C ALA A 89 -26.12 17.93 -5.62
N LYS A 90 -26.01 19.04 -4.88
CA LYS A 90 -24.78 19.47 -4.21
C LYS A 90 -24.18 18.37 -3.31
N LEU A 91 -25.03 17.66 -2.55
CA LEU A 91 -24.53 16.60 -1.66
C LEU A 91 -23.97 15.43 -2.46
N ILE A 92 -24.60 15.05 -3.57
CA ILE A 92 -24.10 13.97 -4.44
C ILE A 92 -22.75 14.34 -5.04
N LEU A 93 -22.61 15.55 -5.56
CA LEU A 93 -21.34 16.06 -6.12
C LEU A 93 -20.23 16.11 -5.06
N LYS A 94 -20.57 16.53 -3.84
CA LYS A 94 -19.64 16.52 -2.70
C LYS A 94 -19.23 15.09 -2.34
N LEU A 95 -20.16 14.17 -2.22
CA LEU A 95 -19.88 12.76 -1.88
C LEU A 95 -19.01 12.08 -2.94
N CYS A 96 -19.20 12.38 -4.24
CA CYS A 96 -18.33 11.89 -5.29
C CYS A 96 -16.90 12.45 -5.20
N GLY A 97 -16.73 13.68 -4.69
CA GLY A 97 -15.41 14.28 -4.45
C GLY A 97 -14.73 13.73 -3.19
N ASP A 98 -15.45 13.79 -2.07
CA ASP A 98 -14.91 13.41 -0.75
C ASP A 98 -14.74 11.90 -0.64
N GLY A 99 -15.57 11.10 -1.33
CA GLY A 99 -15.52 9.65 -1.31
C GLY A 99 -14.19 9.08 -1.81
N ILE A 100 -13.55 9.74 -2.76
CA ILE A 100 -12.22 9.35 -3.24
C ILE A 100 -11.19 9.45 -2.11
N ASN A 101 -11.22 10.53 -1.33
CA ASN A 101 -10.30 10.72 -0.21
C ASN A 101 -10.53 9.68 0.91
N VAL A 102 -11.77 9.26 1.13
CA VAL A 102 -12.07 8.18 2.07
C VAL A 102 -11.51 6.86 1.53
N LEU A 103 -11.75 6.58 0.26
CA LEU A 103 -11.31 5.34 -0.39
C LEU A 103 -9.78 5.22 -0.43
N THR A 104 -9.05 6.29 -0.78
CA THR A 104 -7.58 6.27 -0.80
C THR A 104 -6.99 6.05 0.58
N ARG A 105 -7.59 6.61 1.64
CA ARG A 105 -7.20 6.33 3.03
C ARG A 105 -7.44 4.88 3.41
N GLN A 106 -8.59 4.31 3.05
CA GLN A 106 -8.87 2.89 3.31
C GLN A 106 -7.91 1.98 2.53
N ALA A 107 -7.68 2.27 1.27
CA ALA A 107 -6.70 1.54 0.45
C ALA A 107 -5.30 1.59 1.06
N PHE A 108 -4.87 2.75 1.58
CA PHE A 108 -3.60 2.90 2.28
C PHE A 108 -3.51 2.00 3.52
N ILE A 109 -4.56 1.97 4.37
CA ILE A 109 -4.59 1.10 5.55
C ILE A 109 -4.50 -0.37 5.16
N MET A 110 -5.28 -0.78 4.14
CA MET A 110 -5.27 -2.16 3.65
C MET A 110 -3.90 -2.55 3.08
N PHE A 111 -3.27 -1.63 2.38
CA PHE A 111 -1.95 -1.85 1.78
C PHE A 111 -0.86 -2.01 2.85
N TYR A 112 -0.85 -1.11 3.85
CA TYR A 112 0.03 -1.19 5.00
C TYR A 112 -0.17 -2.52 5.76
N GLY A 113 -1.41 -2.89 6.04
CA GLY A 113 -1.74 -4.17 6.68
C GLY A 113 -1.34 -5.40 5.86
N SER A 114 -1.37 -5.30 4.52
CA SER A 114 -0.88 -6.38 3.65
C SER A 114 0.63 -6.57 3.77
N PHE A 115 1.39 -5.49 3.92
CA PHE A 115 2.82 -5.53 4.19
C PHE A 115 3.12 -6.15 5.57
N GLU A 116 2.42 -5.72 6.63
CA GLU A 116 2.57 -6.32 7.96
C GLU A 116 2.26 -7.82 7.92
N THR A 117 1.20 -8.22 7.19
CA THR A 117 0.85 -9.64 7.01
C THR A 117 1.93 -10.42 6.26
N TYR A 118 2.54 -9.83 5.23
CA TYR A 118 3.66 -10.43 4.53
C TYR A 118 4.84 -10.68 5.48
N LEU A 119 5.21 -9.68 6.28
CA LEU A 119 6.29 -9.82 7.27
C LEU A 119 5.96 -10.91 8.29
N PHE A 120 4.74 -10.91 8.81
CA PHE A 120 4.30 -11.95 9.73
C PHE A 120 4.46 -13.35 9.12
N GLN A 121 4.00 -13.57 7.91
CA GLN A 121 4.06 -14.86 7.23
C GLN A 121 5.49 -15.34 6.97
N ILE A 122 6.41 -14.44 6.56
CA ILE A 122 7.79 -14.84 6.33
C ILE A 122 8.52 -15.15 7.65
N LEU A 123 8.20 -14.44 8.73
CA LEU A 123 8.73 -14.71 10.07
C LEU A 123 8.19 -16.04 10.60
N GLU A 124 6.88 -16.26 10.54
CA GLU A 124 6.24 -17.51 10.95
C GLU A 124 6.89 -18.72 10.29
N ARG A 125 7.19 -18.63 9.00
CA ARG A 125 7.90 -19.67 8.26
C ARG A 125 9.36 -19.84 8.68
N SER A 126 10.01 -18.75 9.12
CA SER A 126 11.46 -18.72 9.36
C SER A 126 11.84 -19.12 10.79
N TYR A 127 11.02 -18.82 11.79
CA TYR A 127 11.30 -19.15 13.18
C TYR A 127 11.57 -20.64 13.45
N PRO A 128 10.79 -21.59 12.90
CA PRO A 128 11.09 -23.02 13.06
C PRO A 128 12.46 -23.41 12.47
N LYS A 129 12.96 -22.69 11.48
CA LYS A 129 14.27 -22.95 10.86
C LYS A 129 15.45 -22.62 11.76
N ILE A 130 15.23 -21.79 12.79
CA ILE A 130 16.23 -21.45 13.81
C ILE A 130 15.94 -22.14 15.16
N GLY A 131 15.04 -23.13 15.18
CA GLY A 131 14.75 -23.96 16.36
C GLY A 131 13.77 -23.34 17.36
N ILE A 132 12.99 -22.34 16.96
CA ILE A 132 11.92 -21.78 17.79
C ILE A 132 10.66 -22.59 17.59
N GLU A 133 10.12 -23.13 18.70
CA GLU A 133 8.92 -23.96 18.69
C GLU A 133 7.66 -23.16 18.35
N VAL A 134 6.70 -23.82 17.72
CA VAL A 134 5.46 -23.19 17.23
C VAL A 134 4.63 -22.61 18.38
N ASP A 135 4.64 -23.22 19.56
CA ASP A 135 3.84 -22.78 20.71
C ASP A 135 4.22 -21.40 21.28
N ILE A 136 5.44 -20.92 20.97
CA ILE A 136 5.90 -19.58 21.40
C ILE A 136 6.03 -18.61 20.23
N LEU A 137 5.66 -19.04 19.04
CA LEU A 137 5.85 -18.31 17.78
C LEU A 137 5.15 -16.94 17.79
N ASP A 138 3.86 -16.91 18.11
CA ASP A 138 3.07 -15.66 18.11
C ASP A 138 3.68 -14.64 19.05
N ARG A 139 4.04 -15.05 20.27
CA ARG A 139 4.68 -14.16 21.25
C ARG A 139 6.04 -13.65 20.77
N SER A 140 6.82 -14.50 20.09
CA SER A 140 8.13 -14.13 19.54
C SER A 140 7.98 -13.11 18.42
N ILE A 141 6.98 -13.27 17.56
CA ILE A 141 6.66 -12.33 16.48
C ILE A 141 6.17 -11.01 17.06
N ASP A 142 5.27 -11.02 18.05
CA ASP A 142 4.75 -9.83 18.71
C ASP A 142 5.88 -9.00 19.33
N VAL A 143 6.81 -9.65 20.04
CA VAL A 143 7.99 -8.98 20.61
C VAL A 143 8.87 -8.37 19.52
N LEU A 144 9.06 -9.08 18.41
CA LEU A 144 9.83 -8.60 17.28
C LEU A 144 9.14 -7.40 16.62
N MET A 145 7.83 -7.49 16.42
CA MET A 145 7.04 -6.46 15.72
C MET A 145 6.72 -5.24 16.59
N GLY A 146 7.13 -5.23 17.86
CA GLY A 146 7.02 -4.04 18.73
C GLY A 146 8.05 -2.96 18.41
N GLY A 147 7.67 -1.67 18.59
CA GLY A 147 8.57 -0.53 18.49
C GLY A 147 8.76 0.04 17.08
N LYS A 148 9.82 0.83 16.90
CA LYS A 148 10.17 1.48 15.62
C LYS A 148 10.68 0.48 14.60
N TRP A 149 10.50 0.77 13.34
CA TRP A 149 10.89 -0.12 12.24
C TRP A 149 12.39 -0.37 12.15
N ASP A 150 13.21 0.62 12.46
CA ASP A 150 14.66 0.41 12.55
C ASP A 150 15.02 -0.65 13.60
N SER A 151 14.41 -0.57 14.78
CA SER A 151 14.59 -1.58 15.84
C SER A 151 14.09 -2.97 15.42
N LYS A 152 12.93 -3.04 14.73
CA LYS A 152 12.37 -4.30 14.23
C LYS A 152 13.33 -4.97 13.23
N PHE A 153 13.83 -4.21 12.27
CA PHE A 153 14.75 -4.72 11.26
C PHE A 153 16.09 -5.16 11.86
N ASN A 154 16.64 -4.41 12.83
CA ASN A 154 17.85 -4.79 13.54
C ASN A 154 17.66 -6.11 14.31
N LYS A 155 16.55 -6.24 15.05
CA LYS A 155 16.19 -7.49 15.74
C LYS A 155 16.02 -8.66 14.76
N MET A 156 15.35 -8.46 13.62
CA MET A 156 15.25 -9.49 12.59
C MET A 156 16.62 -9.93 12.10
N SER A 157 17.52 -8.97 11.85
CA SER A 157 18.87 -9.26 11.41
C SER A 157 19.66 -10.08 12.43
N GLU A 158 19.56 -9.73 13.70
CA GLU A 158 20.23 -10.45 14.80
C GLU A 158 19.66 -11.84 15.01
N ILE A 159 18.33 -11.97 15.15
CA ILE A 159 17.67 -13.24 15.44
C ILE A 159 17.90 -14.26 14.31
N PHE A 160 17.79 -13.84 13.06
CA PHE A 160 17.90 -14.73 11.90
C PHE A 160 19.30 -14.73 11.26
N ASP A 161 20.24 -14.01 11.83
CA ASP A 161 21.60 -13.85 11.27
C ASP A 161 21.58 -13.52 9.78
N LEU A 162 20.82 -12.47 9.42
CA LEU A 162 20.62 -12.07 8.02
C LEU A 162 21.77 -11.24 7.44
N GLY A 163 22.71 -10.83 8.28
CA GLY A 163 23.81 -9.94 7.88
C GLY A 163 23.30 -8.57 7.40
N PHE A 164 22.11 -8.16 7.83
CA PHE A 164 21.50 -6.89 7.47
C PHE A 164 22.34 -5.73 7.99
N LYS A 165 22.61 -4.77 7.09
CA LYS A 165 23.17 -3.47 7.46
C LYS A 165 22.29 -2.39 6.86
N ALA A 166 21.96 -1.37 7.64
CA ALA A 166 21.15 -0.23 7.19
C ALA A 166 21.62 0.37 5.85
N GLY A 167 22.94 0.41 5.61
CA GLY A 167 23.50 0.82 4.33
C GLY A 167 23.15 -0.09 3.14
N GLY A 168 22.78 -1.35 3.37
CA GLY A 168 22.29 -2.25 2.33
C GLY A 168 20.89 -1.86 1.87
N LEU A 169 20.00 -1.55 2.82
CA LEU A 169 18.66 -1.06 2.51
C LEU A 169 18.70 0.29 1.79
N ASN A 170 19.51 1.24 2.25
CA ASN A 170 19.66 2.53 1.60
C ASN A 170 20.16 2.39 0.15
N ARG A 171 21.07 1.44 -0.13
CA ARG A 171 21.51 1.14 -1.51
C ARG A 171 20.40 0.53 -2.35
N HIS A 172 19.59 -0.34 -1.76
CA HIS A 172 18.45 -0.95 -2.46
C HIS A 172 17.39 0.09 -2.87
N PHE A 173 17.27 1.18 -2.11
CA PHE A 173 16.41 2.32 -2.42
C PHE A 173 17.15 3.47 -3.14
N SER A 174 18.37 3.26 -3.60
CA SER A 174 19.12 4.28 -4.33
C SER A 174 18.38 4.70 -5.59
N GLY A 175 18.10 6.00 -5.72
CA GLY A 175 17.31 6.55 -6.85
C GLY A 175 15.80 6.57 -6.64
N PHE A 176 15.28 5.98 -5.56
CA PHE A 176 13.87 6.11 -5.20
C PHE A 176 13.67 7.31 -4.27
N GLU A 177 12.82 8.25 -4.67
CA GLU A 177 12.51 9.41 -3.83
C GLU A 177 11.44 9.04 -2.79
N LEU A 178 11.83 9.14 -1.53
CA LEU A 178 10.96 8.89 -0.38
C LEU A 178 10.42 10.25 0.10
N ASN A 179 9.31 10.69 -0.49
CA ASN A 179 8.68 11.95 -0.15
C ASN A 179 7.31 11.69 0.46
N PHE A 180 7.01 12.38 1.55
CA PHE A 180 5.67 12.41 2.12
C PHE A 180 5.38 13.83 2.62
N GLU A 181 4.25 14.39 2.18
CA GLU A 181 3.96 15.82 2.35
C GLU A 181 5.12 16.66 1.76
N GLU A 182 5.71 17.56 2.49
CA GLU A 182 6.85 18.39 2.05
C GLU A 182 8.21 17.83 2.50
N GLU A 183 8.22 16.69 3.19
CA GLU A 183 9.43 16.11 3.75
C GLU A 183 10.06 15.05 2.84
N LYS A 184 11.40 15.09 2.76
CA LYS A 184 12.21 14.09 2.06
C LYS A 184 12.92 13.17 3.05
N TYR A 185 12.73 11.88 2.88
CA TYR A 185 13.33 10.87 3.74
C TYR A 185 14.53 10.22 3.05
N LYS A 186 15.68 10.25 3.71
CA LYS A 186 16.91 9.59 3.23
C LYS A 186 17.02 8.12 3.66
N ASN A 187 16.26 7.74 4.67
CA ASN A 187 16.29 6.40 5.23
C ASN A 187 14.91 5.74 5.04
N PRO A 188 14.83 4.60 4.33
CA PRO A 188 13.58 3.89 4.09
C PRO A 188 12.85 3.49 5.38
N LEU A 189 13.55 3.14 6.45
CA LEU A 189 12.90 2.74 7.72
C LEU A 189 12.31 3.93 8.47
N LEU A 190 12.93 5.12 8.39
CA LEU A 190 12.31 6.35 8.92
C LEU A 190 11.06 6.71 8.13
N PHE A 191 11.09 6.52 6.80
CA PHE A 191 9.90 6.69 5.98
C PHE A 191 8.79 5.71 6.38
N LEU A 192 9.13 4.45 6.66
CA LEU A 192 8.15 3.45 7.12
C LEU A 192 7.56 3.82 8.50
N ASP A 193 8.38 4.39 9.40
CA ASP A 193 7.88 4.91 10.68
C ASP A 193 6.88 6.06 10.47
N GLU A 194 7.10 6.92 9.46
CA GLU A 194 6.14 7.98 9.12
C GLU A 194 4.85 7.39 8.56
N LEU A 195 4.93 6.42 7.64
CA LEU A 195 3.75 5.72 7.14
C LEU A 195 2.96 5.02 8.27
N ALA A 196 3.65 4.49 9.29
CA ALA A 196 3.01 3.93 10.47
C ALA A 196 2.23 5.00 11.27
N LYS A 197 2.79 6.21 11.43
CA LYS A 197 2.09 7.33 12.08
C LYS A 197 0.88 7.78 11.25
N VAL A 198 1.02 7.86 9.91
CA VAL A 198 -0.09 8.17 9.01
C VAL A 198 -1.23 7.16 9.17
N ARG A 199 -0.91 5.86 9.15
CA ARG A 199 -1.89 4.79 9.39
C ARG A 199 -2.57 4.97 10.74
N HIS A 200 -1.81 5.22 11.80
CA HIS A 200 -2.34 5.43 13.15
C HIS A 200 -3.30 6.62 13.18
N ARG A 201 -2.90 7.76 12.62
CA ARG A 201 -3.74 8.97 12.53
C ARG A 201 -5.03 8.68 11.76
N ILE A 202 -4.99 7.96 10.64
CA ILE A 202 -6.19 7.63 9.84
C ILE A 202 -7.15 6.73 10.65
N VAL A 203 -6.61 5.70 11.31
CA VAL A 203 -7.44 4.74 12.09
C VAL A 203 -8.10 5.41 13.29
N HIS A 204 -7.39 6.32 13.96
CA HIS A 204 -7.87 6.97 15.18
C HIS A 204 -8.57 8.31 14.93
N ALA A 205 -8.45 8.92 13.73
CA ALA A 205 -9.16 10.14 13.37
C ALA A 205 -10.69 10.01 13.39
N SER A 206 -11.22 8.78 13.34
CA SER A 206 -12.65 8.52 13.52
C SER A 206 -13.15 8.80 14.94
N SER A 207 -12.26 8.86 15.93
CA SER A 207 -12.60 9.13 17.34
C SER A 207 -12.43 10.59 17.74
N ILE A 208 -11.74 11.41 16.94
CA ILE A 208 -11.48 12.82 17.19
C ILE A 208 -12.09 13.62 16.04
N LEU A 209 -13.29 14.14 16.25
CA LEU A 209 -14.06 14.97 15.30
C LEU A 209 -13.45 16.37 15.07
N GLU A 210 -12.15 16.52 15.13
CA GLU A 210 -11.49 17.74 14.69
C GLU A 210 -11.37 17.71 13.17
N LYS A 211 -12.36 18.35 12.52
CA LYS A 211 -12.59 18.35 11.07
C LYS A 211 -11.41 18.82 10.21
N ASP A 212 -10.40 19.43 10.80
CA ASP A 212 -9.34 20.14 10.07
C ASP A 212 -8.03 19.34 9.95
N GLN A 213 -7.98 18.11 10.45
CA GLN A 213 -6.77 17.28 10.45
C GLN A 213 -6.90 15.94 9.70
N LEU A 214 -7.86 15.81 8.81
CA LEU A 214 -7.98 14.61 7.97
C LEU A 214 -6.82 14.59 6.98
N ILE A 215 -5.91 13.63 7.17
CA ILE A 215 -4.83 13.40 6.24
C ILE A 215 -5.41 13.09 4.86
N SER A 216 -4.99 13.85 3.87
CA SER A 216 -5.28 13.55 2.47
C SER A 216 -4.25 12.55 1.98
N VAL A 217 -4.70 11.39 1.53
CA VAL A 217 -3.87 10.45 0.78
C VAL A 217 -4.27 10.59 -0.68
N GLU A 218 -3.47 11.31 -1.44
CA GLU A 218 -3.72 11.49 -2.86
C GLU A 218 -3.39 10.23 -3.67
N MET A 219 -3.99 10.10 -4.83
CA MET A 219 -3.81 8.92 -5.69
C MET A 219 -2.36 8.76 -6.18
N ASN A 220 -1.67 9.85 -6.50
CA ASN A 220 -0.26 9.86 -6.87
C ASN A 220 0.64 9.38 -5.72
N MET A 221 0.32 9.74 -4.47
CA MET A 221 1.02 9.23 -3.28
C MET A 221 0.85 7.72 -3.14
N PHE A 222 -0.34 7.20 -3.46
CA PHE A 222 -0.60 5.77 -3.41
C PHE A 222 0.30 4.99 -4.37
N HIS A 223 0.57 5.51 -5.55
CA HIS A 223 1.53 4.91 -6.49
C HIS A 223 2.95 4.88 -5.91
N GLY A 224 3.38 5.97 -5.27
CA GLY A 224 4.66 6.02 -4.56
C GLY A 224 4.76 4.97 -3.46
N PHE A 225 3.69 4.79 -2.67
CA PHE A 225 3.64 3.75 -1.63
C PHE A 225 3.72 2.35 -2.21
N TYR A 226 3.05 2.09 -3.35
CA TYR A 226 3.12 0.80 -4.01
C TYR A 226 4.58 0.46 -4.41
N GLY A 227 5.27 1.38 -5.07
CA GLY A 227 6.69 1.21 -5.44
C GLY A 227 7.59 1.03 -4.23
N TYR A 228 7.35 1.80 -3.16
CA TYR A 228 8.09 1.67 -1.91
C TYR A 228 7.95 0.27 -1.29
N TYR A 229 6.73 -0.23 -1.13
CA TYR A 229 6.51 -1.56 -0.56
C TYR A 229 6.98 -2.68 -1.48
N PHE A 230 6.93 -2.48 -2.80
CA PHE A 230 7.52 -3.40 -3.76
C PHE A 230 9.01 -3.59 -3.48
N LEU A 231 9.77 -2.50 -3.34
CA LEU A 231 11.20 -2.54 -3.05
C LEU A 231 11.50 -3.10 -1.66
N LEU A 232 10.71 -2.71 -0.66
CA LEU A 232 10.91 -3.16 0.71
C LEU A 232 10.67 -4.68 0.85
N THR A 233 9.59 -5.18 0.24
CA THR A 233 9.33 -6.62 0.22
C THR A 233 10.35 -7.38 -0.61
N ASP A 234 10.89 -6.80 -1.69
CA ASP A 234 11.98 -7.41 -2.46
C ASP A 234 13.24 -7.59 -1.63
N PHE A 235 13.60 -6.55 -0.89
CA PHE A 235 14.76 -6.61 -0.01
C PHE A 235 14.62 -7.70 1.06
N VAL A 236 13.51 -7.71 1.77
CA VAL A 236 13.22 -8.72 2.83
C VAL A 236 13.18 -10.13 2.24
N ASP A 237 12.46 -10.31 1.14
CA ASP A 237 12.31 -11.59 0.46
C ASP A 237 13.66 -12.17 -0.01
N ASN A 238 14.54 -11.32 -0.50
CA ASN A 238 15.89 -11.71 -0.90
C ASN A 238 16.76 -12.12 0.29
N LEU A 239 16.64 -11.44 1.43
CA LEU A 239 17.38 -11.81 2.64
C LEU A 239 16.95 -13.17 3.17
N PHE A 240 15.66 -13.36 3.42
CA PHE A 240 15.12 -14.59 3.95
C PHE A 240 15.21 -15.76 2.95
N GLY A 241 14.94 -15.49 1.67
CA GLY A 241 15.03 -16.48 0.62
C GLY A 241 16.44 -17.06 0.45
N LYS A 242 17.48 -16.22 0.56
CA LYS A 242 18.87 -16.66 0.52
C LYS A 242 19.28 -17.41 1.80
N LYS A 243 18.88 -16.90 2.97
CA LYS A 243 19.28 -17.46 4.26
C LYS A 243 18.72 -18.87 4.46
N PHE A 244 17.47 -19.09 4.05
CA PHE A 244 16.74 -20.34 4.32
C PHE A 244 16.49 -21.21 3.08
N ASP A 245 17.05 -20.84 1.95
CA ASP A 245 16.90 -21.52 0.66
C ASP A 245 15.41 -21.76 0.31
N TYR A 246 14.59 -20.69 0.42
CA TYR A 246 13.18 -20.81 0.12
C TYR A 246 12.92 -20.97 -1.37
N PRO A 247 12.03 -21.90 -1.77
CA PRO A 247 11.60 -22.05 -3.14
C PRO A 247 11.10 -20.71 -3.70
N ARG A 248 11.59 -20.36 -4.88
CA ARG A 248 11.22 -19.13 -5.57
C ARG A 248 10.36 -19.45 -6.77
N LEU A 249 9.27 -18.72 -6.89
CA LEU A 249 8.31 -18.80 -7.98
C LEU A 249 8.55 -17.65 -8.95
N ASP A 250 8.47 -17.95 -10.23
CA ASP A 250 8.39 -16.91 -11.24
C ASP A 250 6.98 -16.30 -11.17
N VAL A 251 6.92 -15.01 -10.90
CA VAL A 251 5.66 -14.29 -10.73
C VAL A 251 5.71 -13.01 -11.54
N ASN A 252 4.71 -12.81 -12.38
CA ASN A 252 4.41 -11.49 -12.89
C ASN A 252 3.60 -10.74 -11.83
N PRO A 253 4.12 -9.70 -11.18
CA PRO A 253 3.42 -8.99 -10.12
C PRO A 253 2.08 -8.39 -10.57
N ALA A 254 1.90 -8.11 -11.86
CA ALA A 254 0.64 -7.61 -12.40
C ALA A 254 -0.44 -8.69 -12.54
N GLU A 255 -0.05 -9.98 -12.54
CA GLU A 255 -0.95 -11.14 -12.73
C GLU A 255 -1.12 -11.96 -11.44
N ALA A 256 -0.45 -11.58 -10.37
CA ALA A 256 -0.41 -12.33 -9.10
C ALA A 256 -1.73 -12.25 -8.32
#